data_44b2044a02d4a823c0963cdf58fd5624
#
_entry.id   44b2044a02d4a823c0963cdf58fd5624
#
_cell.length_a   1.000
_cell.length_b   1.000
_cell.length_c   1.000
_cell.angle_alpha   90.00
_cell.angle_beta   90.00
_cell.angle_gamma   90.00
#
_symmetry.space_group_name_H-M   'P 1'
#
loop_
_entity.id
_entity.type
_entity.pdbx_description
1 polymer ?
#
loop_
_entity_poly.entity_id
_entity_poly.type
_entity_poly.pdbx_seq_one_letter_code
_entity_poly.pdbx_strand_id
1 'polypeptide(L)'
;MTNDLSNDQRVAKVCNTLFNAGYEILLIGRLLPLSYEIDRKYSTHRIKLFFNKSFLFYAEFNFRLFFFLLFKKVNVYHANDLDTLLPIWLLSKIKRKPIVYDSHEYFLGVPEIQNKPFVKWFWKSIEKRIFPKLKYVFTVNESISNLYYNDYKVKPLVLRNLPNKAPVNKVKSREDLGLPKEKKIVILQGAGINIDRGAEELLEAISIQDEFFLCIVGKGDVMESLKIRSKQKDLINKVIIVDTLPYNEMMQYTLNADAGLSLDKPSNLNYLYSLPNKLFDYFKSGLPVVSSDLVEIRKIINNYRVGVLFNDHHPESILNAIKEVFIHDDYLVYKKSTNNLIEDLNWEKESEILIKSYKEIG
;
A
#
# COMPACT_ATOMS: atom_id res chain seq x y z
N MET A 1 -8.04 0.90 -14.16
CA MET A 1 -6.70 0.88 -13.57
C MET A 1 -5.74 0.12 -14.47
N THR A 2 -4.47 0.49 -14.52
CA THR A 2 -3.44 -0.18 -15.35
C THR A 2 -2.87 -1.45 -14.70
N ASN A 3 -3.13 -1.68 -13.42
CA ASN A 3 -2.68 -2.86 -12.69
C ASN A 3 -3.52 -4.11 -12.97
N ASP A 4 -3.01 -5.27 -12.57
CA ASP A 4 -3.77 -6.52 -12.52
C ASP A 4 -4.82 -6.45 -11.41
N LEU A 5 -6.06 -6.78 -11.75
CA LEU A 5 -7.20 -6.75 -10.83
C LEU A 5 -7.11 -7.74 -9.67
N SER A 6 -6.28 -8.79 -9.80
CA SER A 6 -6.14 -9.83 -8.78
C SER A 6 -5.40 -9.34 -7.52
N ASN A 7 -4.54 -8.32 -7.65
CA ASN A 7 -3.59 -7.92 -6.61
C ASN A 7 -3.94 -6.60 -5.91
N ASP A 8 -4.86 -5.80 -6.47
CA ASP A 8 -5.16 -4.48 -5.92
C ASP A 8 -6.27 -4.53 -4.85
N GLN A 9 -5.84 -4.52 -3.60
CA GLN A 9 -6.74 -4.59 -2.45
C GLN A 9 -7.57 -3.31 -2.26
N ARG A 10 -7.00 -2.12 -2.55
CA ARG A 10 -7.71 -0.85 -2.42
C ARG A 10 -8.89 -0.77 -3.38
N VAL A 11 -8.63 -1.01 -4.66
CA VAL A 11 -9.68 -0.98 -5.68
C VAL A 11 -10.73 -2.06 -5.40
N ALA A 12 -10.32 -3.26 -4.95
CA ALA A 12 -11.26 -4.30 -4.56
C ALA A 12 -12.18 -3.84 -3.40
N LYS A 13 -11.64 -3.19 -2.38
CA LYS A 13 -12.43 -2.65 -1.24
C LYS A 13 -13.39 -1.57 -1.69
N VAL A 14 -12.92 -0.61 -2.49
CA VAL A 14 -13.76 0.47 -3.05
C VAL A 14 -14.93 -0.13 -3.87
N CYS A 15 -14.64 -1.04 -4.79
CA CYS A 15 -15.67 -1.68 -5.61
C CYS A 15 -16.67 -2.50 -4.78
N ASN A 16 -16.19 -3.28 -3.80
CA ASN A 16 -17.07 -4.06 -2.90
C ASN A 16 -17.98 -3.13 -2.08
N THR A 17 -17.45 -2.02 -1.57
CA THR A 17 -18.22 -1.04 -0.78
C THR A 17 -19.33 -0.42 -1.63
N LEU A 18 -19.01 0.04 -2.83
CA LEU A 18 -19.99 0.63 -3.73
C LEU A 18 -21.02 -0.41 -4.21
N PHE A 19 -20.60 -1.63 -4.51
CA PHE A 19 -21.51 -2.71 -4.87
C PHE A 19 -22.49 -3.03 -3.74
N ASN A 20 -22.01 -3.14 -2.50
CA ASN A 20 -22.86 -3.38 -1.34
C ASN A 20 -23.79 -2.18 -1.02
N ALA A 21 -23.42 -0.97 -1.46
CA ALA A 21 -24.27 0.22 -1.38
C ALA A 21 -25.29 0.31 -2.54
N GLY A 22 -25.38 -0.69 -3.42
CA GLY A 22 -26.38 -0.81 -4.48
C GLY A 22 -25.95 -0.25 -5.84
N TYR A 23 -24.67 0.11 -6.03
CA TYR A 23 -24.16 0.55 -7.34
C TYR A 23 -23.81 -0.64 -8.23
N GLU A 24 -24.13 -0.56 -9.52
CA GLU A 24 -23.61 -1.50 -10.52
C GLU A 24 -22.16 -1.13 -10.87
N ILE A 25 -21.24 -2.07 -10.70
CA ILE A 25 -19.81 -1.85 -10.90
C ILE A 25 -19.32 -2.60 -12.14
N LEU A 26 -18.59 -1.89 -13.00
CA LEU A 26 -17.75 -2.46 -14.05
C LEU A 26 -16.29 -2.08 -13.76
N LEU A 27 -15.52 -3.01 -13.23
CA LEU A 27 -14.09 -2.81 -12.98
C LEU A 27 -13.26 -3.24 -14.19
N ILE A 28 -12.43 -2.33 -14.69
CA ILE A 28 -11.57 -2.59 -15.84
C ILE A 28 -10.10 -2.51 -15.44
N GLY A 29 -9.33 -3.52 -15.84
CA GLY A 29 -7.90 -3.56 -15.59
C GLY A 29 -7.15 -4.38 -16.62
N ARG A 30 -5.89 -4.66 -16.32
CA ARG A 30 -4.98 -5.37 -17.22
C ARG A 30 -5.03 -6.88 -16.99
N LEU A 31 -4.87 -7.64 -18.07
CA LEU A 31 -4.60 -9.08 -18.03
C LEU A 31 -3.10 -9.31 -18.27
N LEU A 32 -2.43 -9.92 -17.30
CA LEU A 32 -1.05 -10.38 -17.42
C LEU A 32 -0.99 -11.89 -17.67
N PRO A 33 0.12 -12.43 -18.21
CA PRO A 33 0.25 -13.87 -18.47
C PRO A 33 0.08 -14.75 -17.21
N LEU A 34 0.44 -14.21 -16.04
CA LEU A 34 0.36 -14.90 -14.74
C LEU A 34 -0.75 -14.34 -13.84
N SER A 35 -1.74 -13.66 -14.42
CA SER A 35 -2.89 -13.17 -13.66
C SER A 35 -3.72 -14.32 -13.11
N TYR A 36 -4.00 -14.31 -11.82
CA TYR A 36 -4.93 -15.25 -11.21
C TYR A 36 -6.35 -15.02 -11.72
N GLU A 37 -7.17 -16.07 -11.69
CA GLU A 37 -8.61 -15.93 -11.85
C GLU A 37 -9.15 -15.03 -10.73
N ILE A 38 -10.17 -14.25 -11.07
CA ILE A 38 -10.83 -13.37 -10.11
C ILE A 38 -12.32 -13.74 -10.07
N ASP A 39 -12.80 -13.96 -8.85
CA ASP A 39 -14.23 -14.07 -8.56
C ASP A 39 -14.66 -12.79 -7.80
N ARG A 40 -15.57 -12.03 -8.38
CA ARG A 40 -16.11 -10.79 -7.82
C ARG A 40 -17.62 -10.77 -7.97
N LYS A 41 -18.29 -10.19 -6.99
CA LYS A 41 -19.76 -10.03 -7.02
C LYS A 41 -20.24 -9.01 -8.07
N TYR A 42 -19.32 -8.28 -8.69
CA TYR A 42 -19.56 -7.26 -9.72
C TYR A 42 -18.82 -7.57 -11.00
N SER A 43 -19.22 -6.92 -12.11
CA SER A 43 -18.63 -7.16 -13.42
C SER A 43 -17.18 -6.73 -13.49
N THR A 44 -16.35 -7.56 -14.12
CA THR A 44 -14.94 -7.26 -14.38
C THR A 44 -14.60 -7.43 -15.85
N HIS A 45 -13.68 -6.63 -16.35
CA HIS A 45 -13.13 -6.77 -17.69
C HIS A 45 -11.62 -6.58 -17.67
N ARG A 46 -10.88 -7.53 -18.25
CA ARG A 46 -9.41 -7.45 -18.31
C ARG A 46 -8.96 -7.28 -19.75
N ILE A 47 -8.20 -6.21 -19.99
CA ILE A 47 -7.64 -5.89 -21.29
C ILE A 47 -6.31 -6.61 -21.48
N LYS A 48 -6.22 -7.49 -22.48
CA LYS A 48 -4.96 -8.09 -22.93
C LYS A 48 -4.24 -7.10 -23.82
N LEU A 49 -2.95 -6.85 -23.57
CA LEU A 49 -2.13 -5.88 -24.30
C LEU A 49 -1.04 -6.58 -25.09
N PHE A 50 -0.61 -5.94 -26.18
CA PHE A 50 0.57 -6.33 -26.94
C PHE A 50 1.85 -5.78 -26.29
N PHE A 51 1.80 -4.51 -25.84
CA PHE A 51 2.91 -3.86 -25.17
C PHE A 51 2.75 -3.96 -23.65
N ASN A 52 3.79 -4.44 -22.99
CA ASN A 52 3.73 -4.71 -21.53
C ASN A 52 4.59 -3.75 -20.70
N LYS A 53 5.39 -2.88 -21.34
CA LYS A 53 6.31 -1.94 -20.68
C LYS A 53 6.36 -0.61 -21.43
N SER A 54 6.91 0.40 -20.78
CA SER A 54 7.19 1.74 -21.30
C SER A 54 5.96 2.54 -21.77
N PHE A 55 6.18 3.61 -22.52
CA PHE A 55 5.14 4.51 -23.05
C PHE A 55 4.07 3.77 -23.88
N LEU A 56 4.46 2.81 -24.70
CA LEU A 56 3.53 2.08 -25.57
C LEU A 56 2.49 1.29 -24.76
N PHE A 57 2.87 0.77 -23.62
CA PHE A 57 1.93 0.13 -22.69
C PHE A 57 0.81 1.10 -22.26
N TYR A 58 1.15 2.29 -21.77
CA TYR A 58 0.15 3.28 -21.35
C TYR A 58 -0.69 3.76 -22.52
N ALA A 59 -0.09 3.98 -23.68
CA ALA A 59 -0.80 4.41 -24.89
C ALA A 59 -1.83 3.36 -25.34
N GLU A 60 -1.42 2.09 -25.47
CA GLU A 60 -2.31 1.01 -25.86
C GLU A 60 -3.44 0.80 -24.85
N PHE A 61 -3.10 0.74 -23.55
CA PHE A 61 -4.10 0.54 -22.50
C PHE A 61 -5.16 1.65 -22.52
N ASN A 62 -4.74 2.90 -22.54
CA ASN A 62 -5.63 4.05 -22.52
C ASN A 62 -6.48 4.15 -23.80
N PHE A 63 -5.92 3.81 -24.96
CA PHE A 63 -6.65 3.75 -26.21
C PHE A 63 -7.76 2.69 -26.17
N ARG A 64 -7.43 1.45 -25.78
CA ARG A 64 -8.39 0.35 -25.65
C ARG A 64 -9.46 0.64 -24.59
N LEU A 65 -9.07 1.20 -23.46
CA LEU A 65 -9.97 1.61 -22.38
C LEU A 65 -10.98 2.65 -22.87
N PHE A 66 -10.49 3.67 -23.59
CA PHE A 66 -11.35 4.73 -24.14
C PHE A 66 -12.41 4.16 -25.09
N PHE A 67 -12.01 3.38 -26.09
CA PHE A 67 -12.95 2.84 -27.07
C PHE A 67 -13.90 1.80 -26.45
N PHE A 68 -13.42 0.98 -25.53
CA PHE A 68 -14.30 0.04 -24.82
C PHE A 68 -15.39 0.78 -24.04
N LEU A 69 -15.05 1.82 -23.30
CA LEU A 69 -16.01 2.59 -22.50
C LEU A 69 -16.87 3.54 -23.34
N LEU A 70 -16.43 3.93 -24.51
CA LEU A 70 -17.19 4.82 -25.40
C LEU A 70 -18.57 4.24 -25.73
N PHE A 71 -18.69 2.92 -25.85
CA PHE A 71 -19.94 2.24 -26.18
C PHE A 71 -20.70 1.69 -24.95
N LYS A 72 -20.20 1.92 -23.73
CA LYS A 72 -20.88 1.51 -22.51
C LYS A 72 -21.76 2.63 -21.95
N LYS A 73 -22.90 2.25 -21.40
CA LYS A 73 -23.72 3.17 -20.59
C LYS A 73 -23.12 3.27 -19.21
N VAL A 74 -22.68 4.45 -18.80
CA VAL A 74 -22.03 4.72 -17.53
C VAL A 74 -22.66 5.96 -16.91
N ASN A 75 -22.97 5.91 -15.62
CA ASN A 75 -23.49 7.05 -14.86
C ASN A 75 -22.37 7.86 -14.21
N VAL A 76 -21.37 7.19 -13.65
CA VAL A 76 -20.21 7.78 -12.98
C VAL A 76 -18.95 7.10 -13.48
N TYR A 77 -17.94 7.88 -13.84
CA TYR A 77 -16.62 7.39 -14.16
C TYR A 77 -15.71 7.46 -12.92
N HIS A 78 -14.93 6.43 -12.67
CA HIS A 78 -13.92 6.40 -11.59
C HIS A 78 -12.54 6.09 -12.20
N ALA A 79 -11.62 7.05 -12.12
CA ALA A 79 -10.25 6.89 -12.56
C ALA A 79 -9.36 6.60 -11.35
N ASN A 80 -8.64 5.47 -11.38
CA ASN A 80 -7.61 5.15 -10.40
C ASN A 80 -6.25 5.55 -10.98
N ASP A 81 -5.57 6.40 -10.28
CA ASP A 81 -4.28 7.00 -10.60
C ASP A 81 -4.23 7.84 -11.92
N LEU A 82 -3.16 8.60 -12.05
CA LEU A 82 -2.97 9.55 -13.15
C LEU A 82 -2.89 8.86 -14.51
N ASP A 83 -2.41 7.63 -14.53
CA ASP A 83 -2.19 6.85 -15.74
C ASP A 83 -3.49 6.41 -16.46
N THR A 84 -4.65 6.50 -15.79
CA THR A 84 -5.97 6.29 -16.41
C THR A 84 -6.80 7.57 -16.51
N LEU A 85 -6.35 8.67 -15.93
CA LEU A 85 -7.14 9.88 -15.80
C LEU A 85 -7.53 10.51 -17.13
N LEU A 86 -6.61 10.58 -18.11
CA LEU A 86 -6.85 11.25 -19.37
C LEU A 86 -8.02 10.66 -20.18
N PRO A 87 -8.06 9.35 -20.52
CA PRO A 87 -9.16 8.76 -21.28
C PRO A 87 -10.48 8.83 -20.51
N ILE A 88 -10.46 8.64 -19.20
CA ILE A 88 -11.66 8.71 -18.38
C ILE A 88 -12.21 10.13 -18.30
N TRP A 89 -11.36 11.13 -18.17
CA TRP A 89 -11.77 12.53 -18.19
C TRP A 89 -12.36 12.94 -19.55
N LEU A 90 -11.74 12.53 -20.66
CA LEU A 90 -12.29 12.78 -22.01
C LEU A 90 -13.69 12.17 -22.17
N LEU A 91 -13.88 10.92 -21.74
CA LEU A 91 -15.18 10.26 -21.77
C LEU A 91 -16.22 10.95 -20.91
N SER A 92 -15.83 11.41 -19.71
CA SER A 92 -16.73 12.15 -18.82
C SER A 92 -17.24 13.44 -19.48
N LYS A 93 -16.38 14.14 -20.23
CA LYS A 93 -16.76 15.35 -20.99
C LYS A 93 -17.66 15.04 -22.18
N ILE A 94 -17.28 14.04 -22.99
CA ILE A 94 -18.07 13.63 -24.18
C ILE A 94 -19.47 13.19 -23.77
N LYS A 95 -19.58 12.38 -22.71
CA LYS A 95 -20.85 11.83 -22.25
C LYS A 95 -21.56 12.68 -21.20
N ARG A 96 -20.96 13.80 -20.79
CA ARG A 96 -21.49 14.70 -19.75
C ARG A 96 -21.83 13.97 -18.46
N LYS A 97 -20.93 13.09 -18.02
CA LYS A 97 -21.08 12.31 -16.79
C LYS A 97 -20.03 12.73 -15.75
N PRO A 98 -20.35 12.65 -14.45
CA PRO A 98 -19.40 12.95 -13.38
C PRO A 98 -18.19 11.99 -13.41
N ILE A 99 -17.07 12.50 -12.91
CA ILE A 99 -15.83 11.74 -12.75
C ILE A 99 -15.37 11.83 -11.29
N VAL A 100 -14.98 10.71 -10.75
CA VAL A 100 -14.22 10.54 -9.49
C VAL A 100 -12.79 10.21 -9.85
N TYR A 101 -11.83 10.82 -9.17
CA TYR A 101 -10.42 10.52 -9.30
C TYR A 101 -9.87 10.03 -7.95
N ASP A 102 -9.27 8.86 -7.92
CA ASP A 102 -8.65 8.27 -6.74
C ASP A 102 -7.14 8.13 -6.97
N SER A 103 -6.37 8.98 -6.29
CA SER A 103 -4.92 9.02 -6.34
C SER A 103 -4.35 8.19 -5.21
N HIS A 104 -3.73 7.05 -5.54
CA HIS A 104 -3.18 6.12 -4.56
C HIS A 104 -1.82 6.55 -3.98
N GLU A 105 -1.18 7.52 -4.65
CA GLU A 105 0.10 8.12 -4.24
C GLU A 105 0.25 9.49 -4.90
N TYR A 106 1.24 10.27 -4.51
CA TYR A 106 1.60 11.48 -5.25
C TYR A 106 2.36 11.06 -6.51
N PHE A 107 1.62 10.87 -7.61
CA PHE A 107 2.11 10.24 -8.84
C PHE A 107 3.38 10.89 -9.40
N LEU A 108 3.49 12.22 -9.35
CA LEU A 108 4.68 12.94 -9.81
C LEU A 108 5.90 12.77 -8.88
N GLY A 109 5.71 12.19 -7.72
CA GLY A 109 6.74 11.89 -6.73
C GLY A 109 7.29 10.46 -6.81
N VAL A 110 6.76 9.59 -7.69
CA VAL A 110 7.23 8.19 -7.77
C VAL A 110 8.68 8.10 -8.26
N PRO A 111 9.51 7.22 -7.66
CA PRO A 111 10.92 7.08 -8.02
C PRO A 111 11.16 6.80 -9.50
N GLU A 112 10.29 6.02 -10.14
CA GLU A 112 10.41 5.53 -11.51
C GLU A 112 10.43 6.62 -12.58
N ILE A 113 9.91 7.81 -12.27
CA ILE A 113 9.87 8.94 -13.21
C ILE A 113 10.81 10.08 -12.83
N GLN A 114 11.43 10.06 -11.63
CA GLN A 114 12.29 11.18 -11.18
C GLN A 114 13.46 11.43 -12.14
N ASN A 115 14.09 10.37 -12.62
CA ASN A 115 15.23 10.43 -13.56
C ASN A 115 14.80 10.44 -15.05
N LYS A 116 13.51 10.71 -15.34
CA LYS A 116 12.96 10.71 -16.71
C LYS A 116 12.22 12.03 -16.97
N PRO A 117 12.93 13.13 -17.24
CA PRO A 117 12.35 14.49 -17.29
C PRO A 117 11.21 14.62 -18.31
N PHE A 118 11.32 13.99 -19.48
CA PHE A 118 10.25 14.01 -20.50
C PHE A 118 8.99 13.27 -20.03
N VAL A 119 9.14 12.10 -19.40
CA VAL A 119 8.01 11.32 -18.86
C VAL A 119 7.32 12.11 -17.74
N LYS A 120 8.11 12.69 -16.84
CA LYS A 120 7.61 13.53 -15.74
C LYS A 120 6.88 14.76 -16.27
N TRP A 121 7.43 15.43 -17.28
CA TRP A 121 6.79 16.57 -17.96
C TRP A 121 5.45 16.19 -18.61
N PHE A 122 5.40 15.04 -19.27
CA PHE A 122 4.18 14.54 -19.91
C PHE A 122 3.07 14.32 -18.89
N TRP A 123 3.33 13.58 -17.83
CA TRP A 123 2.34 13.33 -16.77
C TRP A 123 1.94 14.61 -16.02
N LYS A 124 2.91 15.48 -15.72
CA LYS A 124 2.65 16.79 -15.11
C LYS A 124 1.74 17.65 -15.99
N SER A 125 1.91 17.58 -17.31
CA SER A 125 1.08 18.34 -18.26
C SER A 125 -0.38 17.87 -18.26
N ILE A 126 -0.61 16.57 -18.15
CA ILE A 126 -1.95 15.97 -18.02
C ILE A 126 -2.56 16.39 -16.68
N GLU A 127 -1.85 16.18 -15.60
CA GLU A 127 -2.33 16.49 -14.24
C GLU A 127 -2.68 17.97 -14.11
N LYS A 128 -1.78 18.87 -14.50
CA LYS A 128 -1.99 20.33 -14.44
C LYS A 128 -3.23 20.80 -15.23
N ARG A 129 -3.56 20.14 -16.34
CA ARG A 129 -4.73 20.51 -17.16
C ARG A 129 -6.05 19.97 -16.64
N ILE A 130 -6.02 18.80 -16.00
CA ILE A 130 -7.22 18.07 -15.61
C ILE A 130 -7.55 18.26 -14.13
N PHE A 131 -6.56 18.11 -13.24
CA PHE A 131 -6.76 18.09 -11.79
C PHE A 131 -7.53 19.29 -11.24
N PRO A 132 -7.24 20.56 -11.65
CA PRO A 132 -7.98 21.73 -11.19
C PRO A 132 -9.47 21.75 -11.56
N LYS A 133 -9.90 20.88 -12.48
CA LYS A 133 -11.29 20.78 -12.98
C LYS A 133 -12.06 19.61 -12.36
N LEU A 134 -11.41 18.85 -11.47
CA LEU A 134 -12.04 17.73 -10.79
C LEU A 134 -12.76 18.21 -9.52
N LYS A 135 -13.96 17.71 -9.32
CA LYS A 135 -14.77 18.01 -8.14
C LYS A 135 -14.64 16.94 -7.05
N TYR A 136 -14.55 15.68 -7.46
CA TYR A 136 -14.50 14.53 -6.56
C TYR A 136 -13.14 13.86 -6.68
N VAL A 137 -12.28 14.12 -5.71
CA VAL A 137 -10.91 13.61 -5.68
C VAL A 137 -10.64 12.96 -4.33
N PHE A 138 -10.11 11.75 -4.35
CA PHE A 138 -9.63 11.04 -3.17
C PHE A 138 -8.12 10.89 -3.22
N THR A 139 -7.50 10.79 -2.04
CA THR A 139 -6.11 10.40 -1.88
C THR A 139 -5.90 9.68 -0.55
N VAL A 140 -4.70 9.14 -0.33
CA VAL A 140 -4.44 8.16 0.73
C VAL A 140 -4.13 8.76 2.11
N ASN A 141 -3.73 10.04 2.21
CA ASN A 141 -3.44 10.70 3.49
C ASN A 141 -3.46 12.24 3.39
N GLU A 142 -3.39 12.92 4.53
CA GLU A 142 -3.44 14.38 4.62
C GLU A 142 -2.22 15.07 4.00
N SER A 143 -1.03 14.52 4.13
CA SER A 143 0.18 15.14 3.57
C SER A 143 0.10 15.19 2.03
N ILE A 144 -0.34 14.11 1.38
CA ILE A 144 -0.54 14.10 -0.07
C ILE A 144 -1.71 14.99 -0.48
N SER A 145 -2.81 15.02 0.29
CA SER A 145 -3.91 15.95 0.06
C SER A 145 -3.45 17.41 0.07
N ASN A 146 -2.56 17.77 1.01
CA ASN A 146 -1.99 19.11 1.11
C ASN A 146 -1.03 19.42 -0.05
N LEU A 147 -0.24 18.44 -0.54
CA LEU A 147 0.57 18.62 -1.75
C LEU A 147 -0.31 19.01 -2.94
N TYR A 148 -1.36 18.26 -3.19
CA TYR A 148 -2.32 18.57 -4.28
C TYR A 148 -3.00 19.93 -4.09
N TYR A 149 -3.38 20.27 -2.86
CA TYR A 149 -3.94 21.60 -2.59
C TYR A 149 -2.94 22.73 -2.87
N ASN A 150 -1.68 22.56 -2.50
CA ASN A 150 -0.63 23.53 -2.78
C ASN A 150 -0.41 23.71 -4.29
N ASP A 151 -0.38 22.60 -5.04
CA ASP A 151 -0.11 22.61 -6.47
C ASP A 151 -1.30 23.07 -7.32
N TYR A 152 -2.51 22.68 -6.96
CA TYR A 152 -3.70 22.80 -7.84
C TYR A 152 -4.88 23.52 -7.19
N LYS A 153 -4.83 23.89 -5.92
CA LYS A 153 -5.92 24.52 -5.14
C LYS A 153 -7.19 23.66 -5.04
N VAL A 154 -7.06 22.36 -5.29
CA VAL A 154 -8.08 21.35 -5.06
C VAL A 154 -7.62 20.49 -3.91
N LYS A 155 -8.41 20.40 -2.84
CA LYS A 155 -8.09 19.57 -1.68
C LYS A 155 -8.80 18.22 -1.78
N PRO A 156 -8.07 17.11 -2.09
CA PRO A 156 -8.66 15.78 -2.10
C PRO A 156 -9.21 15.38 -0.74
N LEU A 157 -10.29 14.61 -0.74
CA LEU A 157 -10.77 13.90 0.44
C LEU A 157 -9.81 12.75 0.76
N VAL A 158 -9.49 12.58 2.03
CA VAL A 158 -8.64 11.47 2.45
C VAL A 158 -9.49 10.20 2.54
N LEU A 159 -9.04 9.17 1.84
CA LEU A 159 -9.58 7.82 1.86
C LEU A 159 -8.39 6.86 2.03
N ARG A 160 -8.06 6.51 3.26
CA ARG A 160 -6.91 5.66 3.57
C ARG A 160 -7.17 4.21 3.17
N ASN A 161 -6.12 3.46 2.88
CA ASN A 161 -6.25 2.03 2.56
C ASN A 161 -6.23 1.16 3.83
N LEU A 162 -7.19 1.36 4.72
CA LEU A 162 -7.29 0.64 5.98
C LEU A 162 -7.77 -0.80 5.81
N PRO A 163 -7.41 -1.73 6.71
CA PRO A 163 -7.96 -3.09 6.71
C PRO A 163 -9.41 -3.11 7.17
N ASN A 164 -10.13 -4.16 6.81
CA ASN A 164 -11.40 -4.47 7.45
C ASN A 164 -11.16 -4.82 8.92
N LYS A 165 -12.12 -4.46 9.79
CA LYS A 165 -12.05 -4.73 11.22
C LYS A 165 -12.06 -6.22 11.56
N ALA A 166 -12.73 -7.04 10.75
CA ALA A 166 -12.83 -8.48 10.98
C ALA A 166 -11.45 -9.12 11.20
N PRO A 167 -11.23 -9.87 12.28
CA PRO A 167 -9.94 -10.49 12.57
C PRO A 167 -9.55 -11.52 11.51
N VAL A 168 -8.26 -11.74 11.34
CA VAL A 168 -7.73 -12.89 10.61
C VAL A 168 -7.49 -14.03 11.61
N ASN A 169 -8.06 -15.20 11.34
CA ASN A 169 -7.87 -16.34 12.22
C ASN A 169 -6.44 -16.86 12.14
N LYS A 170 -5.80 -17.05 13.31
CA LYS A 170 -4.53 -17.75 13.42
C LYS A 170 -4.79 -19.26 13.36
N VAL A 171 -4.32 -19.91 12.30
CA VAL A 171 -4.51 -21.34 12.07
C VAL A 171 -3.20 -22.13 12.03
N LYS A 172 -2.06 -21.45 11.82
CA LYS A 172 -0.73 -22.06 11.78
C LYS A 172 0.09 -21.70 13.03
N SER A 173 0.82 -22.66 13.56
CA SER A 173 1.80 -22.44 14.64
C SER A 173 3.11 -21.89 14.08
N ARG A 174 4.01 -21.44 14.96
CA ARG A 174 5.39 -21.09 14.59
C ARG A 174 6.12 -22.25 13.93
N GLU A 175 5.91 -23.46 14.44
CA GLU A 175 6.53 -24.69 13.92
C GLU A 175 6.08 -25.01 12.49
N ASP A 176 4.77 -24.87 12.19
CA ASP A 176 4.22 -25.05 10.84
C ASP A 176 4.80 -24.06 9.82
N LEU A 177 5.27 -22.91 10.30
CA LEU A 177 5.82 -21.83 9.49
C LEU A 177 7.37 -21.82 9.45
N GLY A 178 8.03 -22.77 10.12
CA GLY A 178 9.48 -22.81 10.23
C GLY A 178 10.07 -21.67 11.10
N LEU A 179 9.28 -21.13 12.02
CA LEU A 179 9.67 -20.05 12.92
C LEU A 179 10.12 -20.61 14.28
N PRO A 180 11.13 -20.00 14.95
CA PRO A 180 11.59 -20.45 16.25
C PRO A 180 10.53 -20.24 17.35
N LYS A 181 10.43 -21.20 18.28
CA LYS A 181 9.46 -21.12 19.39
C LYS A 181 9.84 -20.08 20.44
N GLU A 182 11.12 -20.01 20.80
CA GLU A 182 11.61 -19.30 21.98
C GLU A 182 12.15 -17.87 21.68
N LYS A 183 12.40 -17.55 20.41
CA LYS A 183 12.94 -16.23 20.06
C LYS A 183 11.83 -15.19 19.85
N LYS A 184 12.17 -13.92 20.11
CA LYS A 184 11.35 -12.79 19.66
C LYS A 184 11.44 -12.67 18.15
N ILE A 185 10.29 -12.64 17.47
CA ILE A 185 10.20 -12.58 16.00
C ILE A 185 9.81 -11.18 15.56
N VAL A 186 10.67 -10.54 14.79
CA VAL A 186 10.34 -9.28 14.09
C VAL A 186 10.04 -9.58 12.64
N ILE A 187 9.01 -8.92 12.07
CA ILE A 187 8.56 -9.19 10.70
C ILE A 187 8.64 -7.95 9.81
N LEU A 188 9.24 -8.13 8.62
CA LEU A 188 9.15 -7.19 7.51
C LEU A 188 8.35 -7.81 6.37
N GLN A 189 7.18 -7.26 6.04
CA GLN A 189 6.34 -7.77 4.95
C GLN A 189 6.06 -6.70 3.89
N GLY A 190 5.81 -7.15 2.65
CA GLY A 190 5.36 -6.24 1.59
C GLY A 190 5.56 -6.75 0.17
N ALA A 191 4.84 -6.13 -0.76
CA ALA A 191 4.97 -6.37 -2.20
C ALA A 191 5.97 -5.42 -2.88
N GLY A 192 6.71 -4.63 -2.12
CA GLY A 192 7.70 -3.67 -2.60
C GLY A 192 8.84 -3.54 -1.61
N ILE A 193 9.56 -4.64 -1.33
CA ILE A 193 10.81 -4.64 -0.56
C ILE A 193 11.92 -4.23 -1.54
N ASN A 194 11.98 -2.92 -1.79
CA ASN A 194 12.83 -2.32 -2.81
C ASN A 194 13.98 -1.53 -2.16
N ILE A 195 14.87 -1.02 -2.98
CA ILE A 195 15.92 -0.08 -2.57
C ILE A 195 15.30 1.07 -1.76
N ASP A 196 16.01 1.55 -0.75
CA ASP A 196 15.57 2.59 0.19
C ASP A 196 14.38 2.20 1.10
N ARG A 197 14.08 0.92 1.21
CA ARG A 197 13.07 0.41 2.15
C ARG A 197 13.66 -0.21 3.42
N GLY A 198 14.95 -0.06 3.64
CA GLY A 198 15.66 -0.40 4.89
C GLY A 198 15.85 -1.90 5.15
N ALA A 199 15.59 -2.76 4.17
CA ALA A 199 15.70 -4.21 4.36
C ALA A 199 17.16 -4.68 4.44
N GLU A 200 18.06 -4.04 3.71
CA GLU A 200 19.49 -4.34 3.73
C GLU A 200 20.09 -3.97 5.08
N GLU A 201 19.82 -2.77 5.57
CA GLU A 201 20.28 -2.31 6.89
C GLU A 201 19.69 -3.15 8.03
N LEU A 202 18.47 -3.63 7.86
CA LEU A 202 17.84 -4.55 8.81
C LEU A 202 18.59 -5.88 8.90
N LEU A 203 19.02 -6.47 7.78
CA LEU A 203 19.82 -7.68 7.81
C LEU A 203 21.12 -7.46 8.58
N GLU A 204 21.80 -6.33 8.36
CA GLU A 204 23.01 -6.00 9.10
C GLU A 204 22.73 -5.78 10.60
N ALA A 205 21.61 -5.16 10.96
CA ALA A 205 21.17 -5.04 12.36
C ALA A 205 20.95 -6.42 13.03
N ILE A 206 20.40 -7.37 12.29
CA ILE A 206 20.18 -8.74 12.79
C ILE A 206 21.49 -9.55 12.87
N SER A 207 22.47 -9.27 11.99
CA SER A 207 23.76 -9.99 11.99
C SER A 207 24.54 -9.81 13.28
N ILE A 208 24.47 -8.66 13.92
CA ILE A 208 25.25 -8.26 15.10
C ILE A 208 24.60 -8.64 16.45
N GLN A 209 23.54 -9.47 16.45
CA GLN A 209 22.84 -9.89 17.69
C GLN A 209 22.29 -11.33 17.55
N ASP A 210 21.85 -11.95 18.68
CA ASP A 210 21.32 -13.31 18.73
C ASP A 210 19.93 -13.43 19.38
N GLU A 211 19.39 -12.33 19.87
CA GLU A 211 18.13 -12.27 20.62
C GLU A 211 16.89 -12.38 19.73
N PHE A 212 16.94 -11.70 18.58
CA PHE A 212 15.79 -11.59 17.67
C PHE A 212 15.93 -12.53 16.47
N PHE A 213 14.80 -12.98 15.97
CA PHE A 213 14.67 -13.69 14.70
C PHE A 213 13.90 -12.85 13.70
N LEU A 214 14.44 -12.69 12.49
CA LEU A 214 13.83 -11.90 11.43
C LEU A 214 13.03 -12.79 10.47
N CYS A 215 11.78 -12.43 10.24
CA CYS A 215 10.94 -12.98 9.19
C CYS A 215 10.71 -11.94 8.10
N ILE A 216 11.15 -12.21 6.87
CA ILE A 216 10.84 -11.35 5.70
C ILE A 216 9.86 -12.09 4.81
N VAL A 217 8.71 -11.47 4.48
CA VAL A 217 7.67 -12.07 3.62
C VAL A 217 7.30 -11.12 2.50
N GLY A 218 7.53 -11.51 1.25
CA GLY A 218 7.08 -10.69 0.14
C GLY A 218 7.93 -10.74 -1.13
N LYS A 219 7.99 -9.62 -1.84
CA LYS A 219 8.77 -9.44 -3.07
C LYS A 219 9.31 -8.02 -3.18
N GLY A 220 10.33 -7.85 -4.00
CA GLY A 220 10.93 -6.55 -4.30
C GLY A 220 12.29 -6.70 -4.98
N ASP A 221 12.86 -5.58 -5.36
CA ASP A 221 14.09 -5.53 -6.15
C ASP A 221 15.31 -6.08 -5.40
N VAL A 222 15.30 -5.96 -4.05
CA VAL A 222 16.43 -6.39 -3.21
C VAL A 222 16.31 -7.82 -2.68
N MET A 223 15.21 -8.53 -2.97
CA MET A 223 14.94 -9.86 -2.38
C MET A 223 16.05 -10.88 -2.68
N GLU A 224 16.59 -10.90 -3.90
CA GLU A 224 17.65 -11.86 -4.25
C GLU A 224 18.96 -11.56 -3.49
N SER A 225 19.33 -10.30 -3.33
CA SER A 225 20.50 -9.91 -2.52
C SER A 225 20.31 -10.27 -1.04
N LEU A 226 19.09 -10.05 -0.50
CA LEU A 226 18.75 -10.44 0.87
C LEU A 226 18.84 -11.96 1.07
N LYS A 227 18.35 -12.77 0.11
CA LYS A 227 18.45 -14.24 0.16
C LYS A 227 19.91 -14.72 0.13
N ILE A 228 20.78 -14.07 -0.66
CA ILE A 228 22.21 -14.39 -0.70
C ILE A 228 22.87 -14.04 0.64
N ARG A 229 22.61 -12.83 1.17
CA ARG A 229 23.18 -12.35 2.43
C ARG A 229 22.72 -13.17 3.64
N SER A 230 21.45 -13.61 3.67
CA SER A 230 20.88 -14.39 4.77
C SER A 230 21.51 -15.80 4.94
N LYS A 231 22.23 -16.31 3.94
CA LYS A 231 22.93 -17.60 4.00
C LYS A 231 24.32 -17.53 4.65
N GLN A 232 24.80 -16.34 4.98
CA GLN A 232 26.10 -16.17 5.62
C GLN A 232 26.04 -16.61 7.08
N LYS A 233 27.21 -17.00 7.65
CA LYS A 233 27.32 -17.64 8.98
C LYS A 233 26.68 -16.83 10.11
N ASP A 234 26.73 -15.51 10.03
CA ASP A 234 26.20 -14.57 11.04
C ASP A 234 24.68 -14.42 10.97
N LEU A 235 24.01 -14.90 9.93
CA LEU A 235 22.57 -14.78 9.69
C LEU A 235 21.82 -16.11 9.52
N ILE A 236 22.49 -17.20 9.19
CA ILE A 236 21.87 -18.46 8.74
C ILE A 236 20.79 -19.03 9.69
N ASN A 237 20.90 -18.78 10.99
CA ASN A 237 19.94 -19.23 12.00
C ASN A 237 19.14 -18.08 12.63
N LYS A 238 19.14 -16.90 12.01
CA LYS A 238 18.51 -15.70 12.53
C LYS A 238 17.46 -15.12 11.58
N VAL A 239 17.38 -15.61 10.35
CA VAL A 239 16.51 -15.03 9.31
C VAL A 239 15.82 -16.13 8.51
N ILE A 240 14.53 -15.90 8.23
CA ILE A 240 13.77 -16.62 7.19
C ILE A 240 13.26 -15.63 6.15
N ILE A 241 13.41 -15.97 4.87
CA ILE A 241 12.90 -15.16 3.77
C ILE A 241 11.90 -16.01 2.99
N VAL A 242 10.66 -15.52 2.94
CA VAL A 242 9.52 -16.18 2.28
C VAL A 242 9.08 -15.34 1.08
N ASP A 243 8.92 -15.97 -0.05
CA ASP A 243 8.41 -15.31 -1.26
C ASP A 243 6.94 -14.85 -1.10
N THR A 244 6.43 -14.14 -2.09
CA THR A 244 5.06 -13.63 -2.09
C THR A 244 4.03 -14.74 -1.87
N LEU A 245 3.20 -14.55 -0.89
CA LEU A 245 2.08 -15.43 -0.55
C LEU A 245 0.72 -14.74 -0.77
N PRO A 246 -0.37 -15.50 -0.91
CA PRO A 246 -1.72 -14.98 -0.76
C PRO A 246 -1.88 -14.27 0.60
N TYR A 247 -2.72 -13.21 0.64
CA TYR A 247 -2.85 -12.36 1.83
C TYR A 247 -3.10 -13.14 3.14
N ASN A 248 -4.02 -14.09 3.13
CA ASN A 248 -4.34 -14.87 4.33
C ASN A 248 -3.17 -15.77 4.80
N GLU A 249 -2.34 -16.24 3.89
CA GLU A 249 -1.14 -17.02 4.23
C GLU A 249 -0.02 -16.14 4.76
N MET A 250 0.20 -14.98 4.14
CA MET A 250 1.14 -13.96 4.65
C MET A 250 0.77 -13.55 6.07
N MET A 251 -0.53 -13.34 6.35
CA MET A 251 -1.01 -12.99 7.67
C MET A 251 -0.73 -14.05 8.74
N GLN A 252 -0.54 -15.33 8.38
CA GLN A 252 -0.13 -16.34 9.36
C GLN A 252 1.27 -16.07 9.93
N TYR A 253 2.20 -15.58 9.10
CA TYR A 253 3.51 -15.13 9.58
C TYR A 253 3.38 -13.90 10.48
N THR A 254 2.56 -12.93 10.08
CA THR A 254 2.30 -11.73 10.87
C THR A 254 1.72 -12.06 12.25
N LEU A 255 0.71 -12.93 12.30
CA LEU A 255 0.06 -13.38 13.56
C LEU A 255 0.99 -14.19 14.49
N ASN A 256 2.11 -14.67 13.98
CA ASN A 256 3.12 -15.41 14.73
C ASN A 256 4.35 -14.57 15.10
N ALA A 257 4.43 -13.32 14.64
CA ALA A 257 5.47 -12.38 14.99
C ALA A 257 5.19 -11.67 16.34
N ASP A 258 6.18 -10.96 16.85
CA ASP A 258 6.10 -10.19 18.09
C ASP A 258 6.13 -8.68 17.84
N ALA A 259 6.77 -8.21 16.76
CA ALA A 259 6.71 -6.81 16.33
C ALA A 259 6.81 -6.69 14.81
N GLY A 260 6.17 -5.66 14.24
CA GLY A 260 6.21 -5.34 12.82
C GLY A 260 7.22 -4.23 12.49
N LEU A 261 7.83 -4.30 11.30
CA LEU A 261 8.87 -3.36 10.86
C LEU A 261 8.43 -2.57 9.63
N SER A 262 8.69 -1.24 9.64
CA SER A 262 8.46 -0.34 8.52
C SER A 262 9.60 0.66 8.40
N LEU A 263 10.58 0.37 7.54
CA LEU A 263 11.91 1.01 7.57
C LEU A 263 12.17 1.86 6.32
N ASP A 264 11.13 2.39 5.68
CA ASP A 264 11.27 3.20 4.47
C ASP A 264 12.09 4.47 4.76
N LYS A 265 13.07 4.79 3.89
CA LYS A 265 13.88 6.02 3.99
C LYS A 265 13.15 7.20 3.36
N PRO A 266 13.28 8.43 3.86
CA PRO A 266 12.63 9.61 3.29
C PRO A 266 13.34 10.11 2.01
N SER A 267 13.73 9.22 1.10
CA SER A 267 14.52 9.54 -0.09
C SER A 267 13.72 10.24 -1.20
N ASN A 268 12.39 10.22 -1.12
CA ASN A 268 11.50 10.93 -2.03
C ASN A 268 10.18 11.29 -1.34
N LEU A 269 9.34 12.13 -2.00
CA LEU A 269 8.09 12.62 -1.39
C LEU A 269 7.09 11.50 -1.08
N ASN A 270 7.02 10.46 -1.92
CA ASN A 270 6.10 9.35 -1.65
C ASN A 270 6.54 8.54 -0.44
N TYR A 271 7.84 8.32 -0.24
CA TYR A 271 8.33 7.63 0.94
C TYR A 271 8.20 8.52 2.19
N LEU A 272 8.56 9.81 2.09
CA LEU A 272 8.44 10.76 3.20
C LEU A 272 6.99 10.85 3.74
N TYR A 273 6.01 10.83 2.85
CA TYR A 273 4.58 10.90 3.20
C TYR A 273 3.87 9.56 3.13
N SER A 274 4.61 8.46 3.08
CA SER A 274 4.01 7.13 3.01
C SER A 274 3.23 6.78 4.27
N LEU A 275 2.16 6.02 4.07
CA LEU A 275 1.41 5.34 5.11
C LEU A 275 1.17 3.90 4.64
N PRO A 276 2.18 3.02 4.78
CA PRO A 276 2.14 1.69 4.19
C PRO A 276 1.08 0.78 4.80
N ASN A 277 0.41 -0.02 3.98
CA ASN A 277 -0.64 -0.96 4.41
C ASN A 277 -0.14 -1.96 5.46
N LYS A 278 1.14 -2.36 5.40
CA LYS A 278 1.74 -3.30 6.37
C LYS A 278 1.61 -2.85 7.82
N LEU A 279 1.66 -1.53 8.09
CA LEU A 279 1.45 -1.00 9.44
C LEU A 279 0.09 -1.41 10.01
N PHE A 280 -0.96 -1.28 9.21
CA PHE A 280 -2.30 -1.62 9.64
C PHE A 280 -2.51 -3.13 9.76
N ASP A 281 -1.82 -3.94 8.93
CA ASP A 281 -1.80 -5.40 9.09
C ASP A 281 -1.13 -5.79 10.41
N TYR A 282 -0.04 -5.11 10.80
CA TYR A 282 0.61 -5.30 12.10
C TYR A 282 -0.33 -4.93 13.25
N PHE A 283 -0.92 -3.74 13.22
CA PHE A 283 -1.86 -3.30 14.26
C PHE A 283 -3.07 -4.23 14.38
N LYS A 284 -3.62 -4.67 13.24
CA LYS A 284 -4.71 -5.65 13.21
C LYS A 284 -4.33 -7.00 13.83
N SER A 285 -3.06 -7.36 13.77
CA SER A 285 -2.50 -8.57 14.38
C SER A 285 -2.10 -8.38 15.84
N GLY A 286 -2.33 -7.19 16.42
CA GLY A 286 -1.94 -6.86 17.80
C GLY A 286 -0.44 -6.65 17.97
N LEU A 287 0.30 -6.34 16.88
CA LEU A 287 1.74 -6.14 16.92
C LEU A 287 2.09 -4.66 17.10
N PRO A 288 2.96 -4.33 18.06
CA PRO A 288 3.62 -3.04 18.06
C PRO A 288 4.57 -2.92 16.86
N VAL A 289 4.92 -1.70 16.49
CA VAL A 289 5.77 -1.47 15.32
C VAL A 289 7.05 -0.73 15.68
N VAL A 290 8.11 -1.02 14.94
CA VAL A 290 9.32 -0.19 14.85
C VAL A 290 9.33 0.43 13.46
N SER A 291 9.38 1.75 13.38
CA SER A 291 9.27 2.44 12.10
C SER A 291 10.24 3.61 11.98
N SER A 292 10.65 3.87 10.74
CA SER A 292 11.28 5.14 10.39
C SER A 292 10.34 6.30 10.76
N ASP A 293 10.90 7.39 11.22
CA ASP A 293 10.16 8.57 11.64
C ASP A 293 9.68 9.38 10.43
N LEU A 294 8.65 8.87 9.75
CA LEU A 294 8.01 9.51 8.60
C LEU A 294 6.74 10.26 9.04
N VAL A 295 6.41 11.33 8.32
CA VAL A 295 5.40 12.32 8.72
C VAL A 295 4.04 11.70 9.09
N GLU A 296 3.49 10.83 8.24
CA GLU A 296 2.17 10.21 8.49
C GLU A 296 2.24 9.08 9.50
N ILE A 297 3.34 8.34 9.54
CA ILE A 297 3.56 7.26 10.51
C ILE A 297 3.73 7.83 11.92
N ARG A 298 4.51 8.92 12.07
CA ARG A 298 4.69 9.62 13.36
C ARG A 298 3.36 10.02 13.98
N LYS A 299 2.44 10.54 13.17
CA LYS A 299 1.11 10.92 13.67
C LYS A 299 0.38 9.74 14.30
N ILE A 300 0.42 8.59 13.64
CA ILE A 300 -0.28 7.39 14.14
C ILE A 300 0.41 6.84 15.38
N ILE A 301 1.73 6.64 15.35
CA ILE A 301 2.47 6.07 16.47
C ILE A 301 2.34 6.92 17.72
N ASN A 302 2.47 8.25 17.59
CA ASN A 302 2.38 9.16 18.74
C ASN A 302 0.94 9.27 19.29
N ASN A 303 -0.07 9.32 18.40
CA ASN A 303 -1.46 9.47 18.85
C ASN A 303 -1.98 8.21 19.57
N TYR A 304 -1.56 7.02 19.14
CA TYR A 304 -2.07 5.76 19.68
C TYR A 304 -1.07 5.03 20.60
N ARG A 305 0.20 5.46 20.67
CA ARG A 305 1.25 4.76 21.41
C ARG A 305 1.33 3.27 21.03
N VAL A 306 1.63 3.00 19.76
CA VAL A 306 1.62 1.64 19.18
C VAL A 306 2.99 1.17 18.71
N GLY A 307 4.07 1.81 19.15
CA GLY A 307 5.42 1.42 18.76
C GLY A 307 6.46 2.50 18.97
N VAL A 308 7.62 2.29 18.34
CA VAL A 308 8.83 3.10 18.44
C VAL A 308 9.20 3.69 17.09
N LEU A 309 9.69 4.92 17.09
CA LEU A 309 10.21 5.63 15.91
C LEU A 309 11.72 5.78 15.99
N PHE A 310 12.40 5.65 14.85
CA PHE A 310 13.82 5.94 14.73
C PHE A 310 14.12 6.80 13.49
N ASN A 311 15.22 7.57 13.54
CA ASN A 311 15.55 8.54 12.49
C ASN A 311 16.74 8.13 11.62
N ASP A 312 17.59 7.24 12.13
CA ASP A 312 18.84 6.87 11.51
C ASP A 312 18.84 5.38 11.10
N HIS A 313 19.15 5.10 9.84
CA HIS A 313 19.14 3.75 9.27
C HIS A 313 20.46 2.99 9.49
N HIS A 314 21.36 3.43 10.39
CA HIS A 314 22.47 2.59 10.78
C HIS A 314 21.97 1.32 11.47
N PRO A 315 22.61 0.15 11.22
CA PRO A 315 22.20 -1.12 11.81
C PRO A 315 22.02 -1.09 13.34
N GLU A 316 22.92 -0.40 14.05
CA GLU A 316 22.84 -0.25 15.51
C GLU A 316 21.60 0.56 15.94
N SER A 317 21.26 1.61 15.21
CA SER A 317 20.07 2.43 15.50
C SER A 317 18.77 1.66 15.29
N ILE A 318 18.69 0.86 14.22
CA ILE A 318 17.57 -0.05 13.98
C ILE A 318 17.49 -1.09 15.10
N LEU A 319 18.61 -1.71 15.47
CA LEU A 319 18.66 -2.70 16.55
C LEU A 319 18.23 -2.12 17.91
N ASN A 320 18.67 -0.90 18.23
CA ASN A 320 18.27 -0.22 19.46
C ASN A 320 16.75 0.06 19.49
N ALA A 321 16.17 0.50 18.38
CA ALA A 321 14.73 0.70 18.29
C ALA A 321 13.94 -0.63 18.39
N ILE A 322 14.48 -1.73 17.84
CA ILE A 322 13.91 -3.07 18.04
C ILE A 322 13.98 -3.48 19.52
N LYS A 323 15.09 -3.25 20.22
CA LYS A 323 15.20 -3.54 21.66
C LYS A 323 14.21 -2.68 22.47
N GLU A 324 14.08 -1.40 22.12
CA GLU A 324 13.20 -0.46 22.82
C GLU A 324 11.74 -0.90 22.76
N VAL A 325 11.25 -1.39 21.61
CA VAL A 325 9.85 -1.83 21.49
C VAL A 325 9.53 -3.01 22.42
N PHE A 326 10.53 -3.79 22.85
CA PHE A 326 10.37 -4.94 23.75
C PHE A 326 10.59 -4.64 25.22
N ILE A 327 10.79 -3.37 25.63
CA ILE A 327 10.79 -2.99 27.06
C ILE A 327 9.43 -3.36 27.62
N HIS A 328 9.43 -4.19 28.68
CA HIS A 328 8.27 -4.97 29.13
C HIS A 328 6.98 -4.14 29.30
N ASP A 329 7.02 -3.04 30.04
CA ASP A 329 5.83 -2.25 30.34
C ASP A 329 5.31 -1.53 29.07
N ASP A 330 6.18 -0.96 28.28
CA ASP A 330 5.83 -0.29 27.04
C ASP A 330 5.29 -1.27 25.98
N TYR A 331 5.88 -2.46 25.88
CA TYR A 331 5.41 -3.51 24.96
C TYR A 331 3.95 -3.89 25.21
N LEU A 332 3.57 -4.07 26.49
CA LEU A 332 2.19 -4.39 26.86
C LEU A 332 1.23 -3.24 26.55
N VAL A 333 1.67 -2.00 26.76
CA VAL A 333 0.89 -0.79 26.41
C VAL A 333 0.70 -0.72 24.91
N TYR A 334 1.76 -0.87 24.11
CA TYR A 334 1.68 -0.84 22.65
C TYR A 334 0.71 -1.90 22.11
N LYS A 335 0.83 -3.14 22.57
CA LYS A 335 -0.08 -4.23 22.18
C LYS A 335 -1.54 -3.93 22.49
N LYS A 336 -1.83 -3.40 23.67
CA LYS A 336 -3.19 -3.03 24.05
C LYS A 336 -3.72 -1.88 23.17
N SER A 337 -2.88 -0.92 22.88
CA SER A 337 -3.23 0.26 22.09
C SER A 337 -3.55 -0.06 20.63
N THR A 338 -3.02 -1.15 20.05
CA THR A 338 -3.36 -1.57 18.69
C THR A 338 -4.85 -1.88 18.53
N ASN A 339 -5.50 -2.43 19.57
CA ASN A 339 -6.94 -2.69 19.54
C ASN A 339 -7.74 -1.39 19.43
N ASN A 340 -7.39 -0.36 20.22
CA ASN A 340 -8.05 0.95 20.15
C ASN A 340 -7.83 1.59 18.76
N LEU A 341 -6.62 1.47 18.21
CA LEU A 341 -6.30 1.98 16.88
C LEU A 341 -7.19 1.34 15.82
N ILE A 342 -7.36 0.02 15.82
CA ILE A 342 -8.17 -0.69 14.81
C ILE A 342 -9.67 -0.38 14.99
N GLU A 343 -10.14 -0.13 16.22
CA GLU A 343 -11.51 0.38 16.44
C GLU A 343 -11.75 1.74 15.78
N ASP A 344 -10.74 2.61 15.71
CA ASP A 344 -10.84 3.93 15.13
C ASP A 344 -10.47 3.97 13.64
N LEU A 345 -9.43 3.23 13.26
CA LEU A 345 -8.85 3.22 11.91
C LEU A 345 -9.13 1.88 11.23
N ASN A 346 -10.30 1.76 10.61
CA ASN A 346 -10.73 0.58 9.86
C ASN A 346 -11.50 0.99 8.60
N TRP A 347 -11.61 0.05 7.65
CA TRP A 347 -12.26 0.33 6.37
C TRP A 347 -13.75 0.63 6.49
N GLU A 348 -14.42 0.03 7.46
CA GLU A 348 -15.86 0.24 7.70
C GLU A 348 -16.15 1.72 7.96
N LYS A 349 -15.38 2.37 8.85
CA LYS A 349 -15.49 3.80 9.11
C LYS A 349 -14.98 4.66 7.94
N GLU A 350 -13.83 4.30 7.39
CA GLU A 350 -13.19 5.07 6.31
C GLU A 350 -14.05 5.11 5.05
N SER A 351 -14.74 4.02 4.73
CA SER A 351 -15.59 3.91 3.54
C SER A 351 -16.87 4.75 3.59
N GLU A 352 -17.26 5.28 4.75
CA GLU A 352 -18.40 6.19 4.87
C GLU A 352 -18.20 7.46 4.04
N ILE A 353 -16.95 7.95 3.96
CA ILE A 353 -16.57 9.10 3.13
C ILE A 353 -16.83 8.81 1.65
N LEU A 354 -16.47 7.61 1.20
CA LEU A 354 -16.70 7.16 -0.17
C LEU A 354 -18.20 7.10 -0.47
N ILE A 355 -18.99 6.44 0.37
CA ILE A 355 -20.44 6.30 0.20
C ILE A 355 -21.11 7.67 0.18
N LYS A 356 -20.75 8.58 1.10
CA LYS A 356 -21.29 9.94 1.15
C LYS A 356 -21.00 10.68 -0.16
N SER A 357 -19.76 10.64 -0.66
CA SER A 357 -19.38 11.30 -1.90
C SER A 357 -20.15 10.76 -3.11
N TYR A 358 -20.38 9.45 -3.18
CA TYR A 358 -21.15 8.86 -4.27
C TYR A 358 -22.64 9.21 -4.22
N LYS A 359 -23.24 9.35 -3.03
CA LYS A 359 -24.60 9.85 -2.88
C LYS A 359 -24.77 11.30 -3.33
N GLU A 360 -23.73 12.14 -3.20
CA GLU A 360 -23.74 13.52 -3.70
C GLU A 360 -23.57 13.61 -5.23
N ILE A 361 -23.07 12.57 -5.86
CA ILE A 361 -22.86 12.52 -7.32
C ILE A 361 -24.16 12.18 -8.05
N GLY A 362 -25.08 11.45 -7.45
CA GLY A 362 -26.30 11.10 -8.10
C GLY A 362 -26.97 9.88 -7.74
#